data_cf5095736931c4625600ee2851ca6d21
#
_entry.id   cf5095736931c4625600ee2851ca6d21
#
_cell.length_a   1.000
_cell.length_b   1.000
_cell.length_c   1.000
_cell.angle_alpha   90.00
_cell.angle_beta   90.00
_cell.angle_gamma   90.00
#
_symmetry.space_group_name_H-M   'P 1'
#
loop_
_entity.id
_entity.type
_entity.pdbx_description
1 polymer ?
#
loop_
_entity_poly.entity_id
_entity_poly.type
_entity_poly.pdbx_seq_one_letter_code
_entity_poly.pdbx_strand_id
1 'polypeptide(L)'
;MKIIIGEGSCGIAAGAAKIYDYFAKHTKFAELSITGCIGMCYLEPIVDVIEEGKKRTYCKVGTDILPEFSKALEQKEFDGTLLKSLELKEEDRAFLEKQTRIALRNCGIINPESIEDYIEAGGYQALERVLREMTPEQVIETIKISGLAGRGGAGFPTWFKWNAARQSPGDQKYLICNADEGDPGAFMDRAVIESDPHNLIEGMLIGAYAIGACEAVVYVRAEYPLAIVRLTKAIRQAEERGYLGENIAGSGFSCKMRIKAGAGAF
;
A
#
# COMPACT_ATOMS: atom_id res chain seq x y z
N MET A 1 -24.33 3.49 0.12
CA MET A 1 -23.24 4.43 -0.25
C MET A 1 -22.01 4.10 0.55
N LYS A 2 -20.82 4.20 -0.06
CA LYS A 2 -19.52 4.10 0.64
C LYS A 2 -18.72 5.37 0.37
N ILE A 3 -18.15 5.97 1.44
CA ILE A 3 -17.29 7.16 1.36
C ILE A 3 -15.88 6.72 1.73
N ILE A 4 -14.91 7.01 0.88
CA ILE A 4 -13.50 6.63 1.06
C ILE A 4 -12.67 7.90 1.05
N ILE A 5 -11.88 8.12 2.10
CA ILE A 5 -11.07 9.33 2.25
C ILE A 5 -9.60 9.01 2.04
N GLY A 6 -8.92 9.81 1.22
CA GLY A 6 -7.50 9.68 0.95
C GLY A 6 -6.66 10.11 2.17
N GLU A 7 -6.18 9.15 2.95
CA GLU A 7 -5.38 9.37 4.15
C GLU A 7 -3.91 8.96 3.98
N GLY A 8 -3.32 9.19 2.82
CA GLY A 8 -1.86 9.25 2.73
C GLY A 8 -1.32 10.48 3.44
N SER A 9 -0.01 10.56 3.68
CA SER A 9 0.62 11.72 4.35
C SER A 9 0.24 13.06 3.73
N CYS A 10 0.10 13.15 2.40
CA CYS A 10 -0.34 14.36 1.70
C CYS A 10 -1.81 14.70 2.00
N GLY A 11 -2.70 13.71 2.01
CA GLY A 11 -4.12 13.89 2.33
C GLY A 11 -4.31 14.36 3.78
N ILE A 12 -3.62 13.71 4.73
CA ILE A 12 -3.63 14.11 6.15
C ILE A 12 -3.14 15.54 6.32
N ALA A 13 -2.03 15.90 5.67
CA ALA A 13 -1.50 17.27 5.70
C ALA A 13 -2.47 18.30 5.10
N ALA A 14 -3.26 17.91 4.11
CA ALA A 14 -4.30 18.74 3.51
C ALA A 14 -5.63 18.78 4.32
N GLY A 15 -5.76 17.96 5.37
CA GLY A 15 -6.92 17.96 6.26
C GLY A 15 -7.83 16.73 6.18
N ALA A 16 -7.45 15.68 5.50
CA ALA A 16 -8.25 14.45 5.32
C ALA A 16 -8.71 13.83 6.64
N ALA A 17 -7.87 13.80 7.67
CA ALA A 17 -8.23 13.30 8.99
C ALA A 17 -9.43 14.07 9.62
N LYS A 18 -9.50 15.37 9.42
CA LYS A 18 -10.65 16.19 9.90
C LYS A 18 -11.91 15.86 9.11
N ILE A 19 -11.78 15.53 7.83
CA ILE A 19 -12.90 15.11 6.98
C ILE A 19 -13.41 13.75 7.47
N TYR A 20 -12.51 12.81 7.73
CA TYR A 20 -12.86 11.51 8.29
C TYR A 20 -13.62 11.67 9.63
N ASP A 21 -13.06 12.44 10.56
CA ASP A 21 -13.66 12.70 11.86
C ASP A 21 -15.06 13.32 11.76
N TYR A 22 -15.24 14.23 10.80
CA TYR A 22 -16.55 14.84 10.53
C TYR A 22 -17.57 13.79 10.09
N PHE A 23 -17.24 13.00 9.06
CA PHE A 23 -18.13 11.96 8.58
C PHE A 23 -18.40 10.88 9.61
N ALA A 24 -17.39 10.45 10.37
CA ALA A 24 -17.57 9.48 11.45
C ALA A 24 -18.56 9.93 12.53
N LYS A 25 -18.63 11.24 12.81
CA LYS A 25 -19.54 11.81 13.82
C LYS A 25 -20.94 12.10 13.27
N HIS A 26 -21.06 12.49 12.02
CA HIS A 26 -22.30 13.08 11.49
C HIS A 26 -23.00 12.21 10.45
N THR A 27 -22.34 11.16 9.91
CA THR A 27 -22.86 10.37 8.80
C THR A 27 -23.36 9.00 9.27
N LYS A 28 -24.64 8.72 8.99
CA LYS A 28 -25.26 7.39 9.20
C LYS A 28 -25.76 6.76 7.91
N PHE A 29 -25.68 7.48 6.81
CA PHE A 29 -26.21 7.06 5.49
C PHE A 29 -25.17 6.34 4.61
N ALA A 30 -23.92 6.29 5.04
CA ALA A 30 -22.84 5.70 4.27
C ALA A 30 -21.86 4.91 5.16
N GLU A 31 -21.27 3.87 4.59
CA GLU A 31 -20.09 3.20 5.13
C GLU A 31 -18.86 4.11 4.92
N LEU A 32 -18.04 4.27 5.95
CA LEU A 32 -16.84 5.09 5.92
C LEU A 32 -15.59 4.21 5.85
N SER A 33 -14.66 4.55 4.98
CA SER A 33 -13.37 3.89 4.84
C SER A 33 -12.27 4.91 4.52
N ILE A 34 -11.02 4.44 4.58
CA ILE A 34 -9.85 5.21 4.18
C ILE A 34 -9.11 4.50 3.05
N THR A 35 -8.26 5.24 2.34
CA THR A 35 -7.33 4.69 1.37
C THR A 35 -6.02 5.47 1.38
N GLY A 36 -4.99 4.96 0.69
CA GLY A 36 -3.72 5.66 0.55
C GLY A 36 -3.71 6.69 -0.59
N CYS A 37 -2.54 7.30 -0.80
CA CYS A 37 -2.35 8.31 -1.82
C CYS A 37 -2.36 7.72 -3.24
N ILE A 38 -3.06 8.38 -4.16
CA ILE A 38 -3.10 8.01 -5.58
C ILE A 38 -1.99 8.66 -6.42
N GLY A 39 -1.10 9.44 -5.80
CA GLY A 39 -0.03 10.15 -6.48
C GLY A 39 -0.41 11.55 -7.00
N MET A 40 -1.64 12.01 -6.78
CA MET A 40 -2.12 13.34 -7.18
C MET A 40 -2.26 14.27 -5.97
N CYS A 41 -1.15 14.48 -5.24
CA CYS A 41 -1.14 15.24 -3.98
C CYS A 41 -1.68 16.67 -4.11
N TYR A 42 -1.60 17.26 -5.29
CA TYR A 42 -2.13 18.61 -5.57
C TYR A 42 -3.66 18.69 -5.61
N LEU A 43 -4.34 17.53 -5.62
CA LEU A 43 -5.81 17.42 -5.58
C LEU A 43 -6.34 17.10 -4.18
N GLU A 44 -5.46 16.87 -3.22
CA GLU A 44 -5.89 16.55 -1.84
C GLU A 44 -6.56 17.75 -1.14
N PRO A 45 -7.49 17.52 -0.22
CA PRO A 45 -8.06 16.24 0.20
C PRO A 45 -8.95 15.62 -0.88
N ILE A 46 -8.81 14.30 -1.06
CA ILE A 46 -9.61 13.53 -2.03
C ILE A 46 -10.64 12.69 -1.26
N VAL A 47 -11.88 12.72 -1.75
CA VAL A 47 -12.98 11.91 -1.23
C VAL A 47 -13.61 11.14 -2.38
N ASP A 48 -13.53 9.82 -2.32
CA ASP A 48 -14.23 8.94 -3.25
C ASP A 48 -15.58 8.54 -2.68
N VAL A 49 -16.60 8.57 -3.52
CA VAL A 49 -17.96 8.15 -3.18
C VAL A 49 -18.39 7.05 -4.14
N ILE A 50 -18.76 5.90 -3.58
CA ILE A 50 -19.29 4.77 -4.35
C ILE A 50 -20.77 4.63 -4.03
N GLU A 51 -21.61 4.76 -5.06
CA GLU A 51 -23.04 4.58 -4.97
C GLU A 51 -23.55 3.78 -6.18
N GLU A 52 -24.28 2.70 -5.93
CA GLU A 52 -24.81 1.81 -6.97
C GLU A 52 -23.74 1.33 -7.97
N GLY A 53 -22.56 0.99 -7.47
CA GLY A 53 -21.42 0.54 -8.27
C GLY A 53 -20.69 1.65 -9.06
N LYS A 54 -21.16 2.90 -9.00
CA LYS A 54 -20.51 4.04 -9.66
C LYS A 54 -19.61 4.79 -8.67
N LYS A 55 -18.34 4.90 -9.02
CA LYS A 55 -17.36 5.69 -8.27
C LYS A 55 -17.33 7.13 -8.78
N ARG A 56 -17.39 8.09 -7.86
CA ARG A 56 -17.15 9.52 -8.09
C ARG A 56 -16.02 9.99 -7.20
N THR A 57 -15.11 10.76 -7.74
CA THR A 57 -13.95 11.29 -7.01
C THR A 57 -14.10 12.80 -6.88
N TYR A 58 -14.07 13.29 -5.67
CA TYR A 58 -14.13 14.72 -5.33
C TYR A 58 -12.77 15.17 -4.81
N CYS A 59 -12.29 16.30 -5.29
CA CYS A 59 -10.96 16.82 -5.05
C CYS A 59 -11.02 18.14 -4.28
N LYS A 60 -9.99 18.44 -3.49
CA LYS A 60 -9.87 19.70 -2.73
C LYS A 60 -11.09 19.94 -1.82
N VAL A 61 -11.59 18.87 -1.21
CA VAL A 61 -12.73 18.95 -0.30
C VAL A 61 -12.29 19.67 0.98
N GLY A 62 -12.64 20.96 1.10
CA GLY A 62 -12.30 21.77 2.26
C GLY A 62 -13.13 21.43 3.50
N THR A 63 -12.56 21.65 4.68
CA THR A 63 -13.28 21.41 5.95
C THR A 63 -14.41 22.41 6.19
N ASP A 64 -14.36 23.56 5.57
CA ASP A 64 -15.35 24.64 5.64
C ASP A 64 -16.67 24.31 4.94
N ILE A 65 -16.61 23.46 3.91
CA ILE A 65 -17.79 23.06 3.11
C ILE A 65 -18.40 21.72 3.54
N LEU A 66 -17.84 21.04 4.55
CA LEU A 66 -18.28 19.70 4.94
C LEU A 66 -19.77 19.53 5.26
N PRO A 67 -20.42 20.48 5.95
CA PRO A 67 -21.85 20.37 6.21
C PRO A 67 -22.70 20.33 4.93
N GLU A 68 -22.38 21.20 3.96
CA GLU A 68 -23.08 21.27 2.68
C GLU A 68 -22.74 20.11 1.78
N PHE A 69 -21.46 19.71 1.75
CA PHE A 69 -20.99 18.54 1.01
C PHE A 69 -21.65 17.25 1.50
N SER A 70 -21.69 17.02 2.83
CA SER A 70 -22.32 15.86 3.43
C SER A 70 -23.83 15.82 3.13
N LYS A 71 -24.50 16.98 3.24
CA LYS A 71 -25.94 17.09 2.92
C LYS A 71 -26.22 16.76 1.45
N ALA A 72 -25.40 17.28 0.54
CA ALA A 72 -25.56 17.00 -0.90
C ALA A 72 -25.35 15.51 -1.22
N LEU A 73 -24.42 14.85 -0.53
CA LEU A 73 -24.21 13.39 -0.67
C LEU A 73 -25.44 12.61 -0.13
N GLU A 74 -25.94 12.96 1.05
CA GLU A 74 -27.13 12.32 1.65
C GLU A 74 -28.35 12.44 0.76
N GLN A 75 -28.54 13.62 0.15
CA GLN A 75 -29.63 13.89 -0.80
C GLN A 75 -29.38 13.36 -2.21
N LYS A 76 -28.20 12.74 -2.46
CA LYS A 76 -27.76 12.23 -3.77
C LYS A 76 -27.79 13.28 -4.89
N GLU A 77 -27.48 14.52 -4.55
CA GLU A 77 -27.45 15.66 -5.49
C GLU A 77 -26.16 15.67 -6.35
N PHE A 78 -25.82 14.53 -6.96
CA PHE A 78 -24.56 14.34 -7.70
C PHE A 78 -24.37 15.30 -8.89
N ASP A 79 -25.45 15.80 -9.46
CA ASP A 79 -25.42 16.79 -10.54
C ASP A 79 -25.56 18.23 -10.04
N GLY A 80 -25.63 18.43 -8.71
CA GLY A 80 -25.67 19.74 -8.08
C GLY A 80 -24.37 20.53 -8.25
N THR A 81 -24.45 21.85 -8.24
CA THR A 81 -23.34 22.77 -8.51
C THR A 81 -22.14 22.50 -7.60
N LEU A 82 -22.36 22.26 -6.30
CA LEU A 82 -21.28 22.01 -5.36
C LEU A 82 -20.50 20.75 -5.70
N LEU A 83 -21.17 19.61 -5.84
CA LEU A 83 -20.50 18.33 -6.13
C LEU A 83 -19.81 18.37 -7.49
N LYS A 84 -20.43 18.95 -8.52
CA LYS A 84 -19.84 19.13 -9.84
C LYS A 84 -18.58 20.00 -9.82
N SER A 85 -18.53 21.03 -8.99
CA SER A 85 -17.36 21.90 -8.89
C SER A 85 -16.13 21.22 -8.27
N LEU A 86 -16.35 20.19 -7.46
CA LEU A 86 -15.32 19.41 -6.76
C LEU A 86 -14.95 18.12 -7.50
N GLU A 87 -15.75 17.69 -8.48
CA GLU A 87 -15.51 16.44 -9.19
C GLU A 87 -14.16 16.44 -9.93
N LEU A 88 -13.49 15.29 -9.92
CA LEU A 88 -12.23 15.08 -10.62
C LEU A 88 -12.37 15.48 -12.10
N LYS A 89 -11.54 16.39 -12.55
CA LYS A 89 -11.56 16.88 -13.93
C LYS A 89 -11.18 15.78 -14.92
N GLU A 90 -11.71 15.89 -16.13
CA GLU A 90 -11.47 14.91 -17.19
C GLU A 90 -10.00 14.78 -17.57
N GLU A 91 -9.23 15.88 -17.56
CA GLU A 91 -7.80 15.87 -17.83
C GLU A 91 -7.01 15.04 -16.80
N ASP A 92 -7.35 15.14 -15.49
CA ASP A 92 -6.75 14.40 -14.42
C ASP A 92 -7.17 12.93 -14.46
N ARG A 93 -8.44 12.65 -14.79
CA ARG A 93 -8.95 11.29 -15.01
C ARG A 93 -8.21 10.60 -16.16
N ALA A 94 -8.11 11.25 -17.30
CA ALA A 94 -7.40 10.74 -18.47
C ALA A 94 -5.91 10.50 -18.19
N PHE A 95 -5.30 11.31 -17.33
CA PHE A 95 -3.92 11.08 -16.89
C PHE A 95 -3.79 9.80 -16.06
N LEU A 96 -4.71 9.55 -15.14
CA LEU A 96 -4.72 8.32 -14.34
C LEU A 96 -4.97 7.06 -15.19
N GLU A 97 -5.93 7.16 -16.14
CA GLU A 97 -6.32 6.03 -16.99
C GLU A 97 -5.22 5.60 -17.98
N LYS A 98 -4.29 6.50 -18.33
CA LYS A 98 -3.12 6.18 -19.15
C LYS A 98 -2.03 5.40 -18.40
N GLN A 99 -2.12 5.28 -17.07
CA GLN A 99 -1.11 4.61 -16.26
C GLN A 99 -1.42 3.11 -16.11
N THR A 100 -0.42 2.27 -16.31
CA THR A 100 -0.45 0.87 -15.89
C THR A 100 0.23 0.75 -14.54
N ARG A 101 -0.57 0.64 -13.47
CA ARG A 101 -0.08 0.55 -12.11
C ARG A 101 0.17 -0.89 -11.72
N ILE A 102 1.42 -1.25 -11.42
CA ILE A 102 1.82 -2.58 -10.94
C ILE A 102 2.11 -2.51 -9.44
N ALA A 103 3.16 -1.79 -9.03
CA ALA A 103 3.53 -1.65 -7.62
C ALA A 103 2.47 -0.86 -6.81
N LEU A 104 1.81 0.10 -7.44
CA LEU A 104 0.77 0.95 -6.84
C LEU A 104 -0.66 0.53 -7.19
N ARG A 105 -0.87 -0.74 -7.59
CA ARG A 105 -2.17 -1.22 -8.09
C ARG A 105 -3.32 -1.01 -7.09
N ASN A 106 -3.05 -1.16 -5.80
CA ASN A 106 -4.04 -1.04 -4.73
C ASN A 106 -4.15 0.37 -4.13
N CYS A 107 -3.24 1.29 -4.49
CA CYS A 107 -3.26 2.67 -3.98
C CYS A 107 -4.51 3.41 -4.46
N GLY A 108 -5.29 3.96 -3.53
CA GLY A 108 -6.57 4.60 -3.81
C GLY A 108 -7.74 3.61 -3.94
N ILE A 109 -7.54 2.33 -3.63
CA ILE A 109 -8.55 1.28 -3.78
C ILE A 109 -8.86 0.61 -2.44
N ILE A 110 -7.84 0.05 -1.78
CA ILE A 110 -8.00 -0.69 -0.51
C ILE A 110 -7.81 0.21 0.70
N ASN A 111 -8.32 -0.26 1.84
CA ASN A 111 -7.97 0.30 3.14
C ASN A 111 -6.60 -0.27 3.57
N PRO A 112 -5.54 0.58 3.68
CA PRO A 112 -4.20 0.10 4.03
C PRO A 112 -4.09 -0.46 5.45
N GLU A 113 -5.12 -0.28 6.26
CA GLU A 113 -5.18 -0.74 7.64
C GLU A 113 -6.02 -2.01 7.83
N SER A 114 -6.47 -2.63 6.72
CA SER A 114 -7.28 -3.84 6.68
C SER A 114 -6.59 -4.93 5.87
N ILE A 115 -6.18 -6.01 6.55
CA ILE A 115 -5.66 -7.19 5.86
C ILE A 115 -6.75 -7.86 5.02
N GLU A 116 -8.02 -7.77 5.43
CA GLU A 116 -9.16 -8.29 4.71
C GLU A 116 -9.28 -7.66 3.32
N ASP A 117 -9.18 -6.32 3.24
CA ASP A 117 -9.21 -5.61 1.95
C ASP A 117 -8.08 -6.08 1.02
N TYR A 118 -6.88 -6.32 1.59
CA TYR A 118 -5.75 -6.83 0.81
C TYR A 118 -5.99 -8.25 0.31
N ILE A 119 -6.54 -9.14 1.15
CA ILE A 119 -6.89 -10.52 0.79
C ILE A 119 -7.98 -10.54 -0.29
N GLU A 120 -9.02 -9.72 -0.15
CA GLU A 120 -10.10 -9.58 -1.14
C GLU A 120 -9.58 -9.07 -2.49
N ALA A 121 -8.56 -8.22 -2.48
CA ALA A 121 -7.85 -7.77 -3.69
C ALA A 121 -6.89 -8.82 -4.29
N GLY A 122 -6.88 -10.06 -3.77
CA GLY A 122 -6.04 -11.17 -4.24
C GLY A 122 -4.67 -11.25 -3.54
N GLY A 123 -4.52 -10.56 -2.42
CA GLY A 123 -3.29 -10.60 -1.62
C GLY A 123 -3.02 -11.95 -0.98
N TYR A 124 -1.76 -12.24 -0.71
CA TYR A 124 -1.20 -13.48 -0.17
C TYR A 124 -1.37 -14.73 -1.03
N GLN A 125 -2.13 -14.70 -2.12
CA GLN A 125 -2.28 -15.84 -3.03
C GLN A 125 -0.95 -16.25 -3.68
N ALA A 126 -0.09 -15.28 -4.01
CA ALA A 126 1.22 -15.56 -4.58
C ALA A 126 2.13 -16.25 -3.56
N LEU A 127 2.12 -15.80 -2.30
CA LEU A 127 2.87 -16.43 -1.21
C LEU A 127 2.38 -17.87 -0.97
N GLU A 128 1.07 -18.09 -0.85
CA GLU A 128 0.50 -19.41 -0.65
C GLU A 128 0.87 -20.38 -1.78
N ARG A 129 0.78 -19.91 -3.03
CA ARG A 129 1.19 -20.69 -4.20
C ARG A 129 2.68 -21.02 -4.15
N VAL A 130 3.53 -20.05 -3.85
CA VAL A 130 4.98 -20.25 -3.75
C VAL A 130 5.30 -21.31 -2.69
N LEU A 131 4.73 -21.18 -1.49
CA LEU A 131 5.02 -22.08 -0.38
C LEU A 131 4.48 -23.51 -0.60
N ARG A 132 3.41 -23.68 -1.36
CA ARG A 132 2.78 -24.97 -1.63
C ARG A 132 3.35 -25.69 -2.84
N GLU A 133 3.68 -24.95 -3.90
CA GLU A 133 3.89 -25.52 -5.24
C GLU A 133 5.31 -25.36 -5.77
N MET A 134 6.14 -24.50 -5.14
CA MET A 134 7.43 -24.12 -5.73
C MET A 134 8.59 -24.37 -4.77
N THR A 135 9.71 -24.81 -5.32
CA THR A 135 10.99 -24.77 -4.59
C THR A 135 11.59 -23.36 -4.65
N PRO A 136 12.48 -23.00 -3.72
CA PRO A 136 13.19 -21.72 -3.78
C PRO A 136 13.90 -21.45 -5.10
N GLU A 137 14.48 -22.49 -5.72
CA GLU A 137 15.15 -22.39 -7.02
C GLU A 137 14.16 -22.06 -8.14
N GLN A 138 12.96 -22.64 -8.11
CA GLN A 138 11.89 -22.34 -9.07
C GLN A 138 11.38 -20.90 -8.91
N VAL A 139 11.33 -20.38 -7.69
CA VAL A 139 11.02 -18.96 -7.46
C VAL A 139 12.08 -18.06 -8.09
N ILE A 140 13.37 -18.35 -7.87
CA ILE A 140 14.48 -17.58 -8.46
C ILE A 140 14.44 -17.63 -9.98
N GLU A 141 14.16 -18.81 -10.58
CA GLU A 141 14.05 -18.95 -12.04
C GLU A 141 12.84 -18.17 -12.59
N THR A 142 11.71 -18.16 -11.87
CA THR A 142 10.55 -17.34 -12.24
C THR A 142 10.90 -15.85 -12.26
N ILE A 143 11.61 -15.36 -11.25
CA ILE A 143 12.09 -13.97 -11.21
C ILE A 143 13.07 -13.67 -12.35
N LYS A 144 13.92 -14.63 -12.72
CA LYS A 144 14.84 -14.50 -13.85
C LYS A 144 14.10 -14.39 -15.18
N ILE A 145 13.12 -15.27 -15.42
CA ILE A 145 12.29 -15.26 -16.64
C ILE A 145 11.49 -13.95 -16.74
N SER A 146 11.01 -13.42 -15.61
CA SER A 146 10.26 -12.16 -15.58
C SER A 146 11.09 -10.92 -15.95
N GLY A 147 12.42 -11.03 -15.92
CA GLY A 147 13.32 -9.90 -16.15
C GLY A 147 13.29 -8.83 -15.05
N LEU A 148 12.74 -9.15 -13.86
CA LEU A 148 12.66 -8.19 -12.75
C LEU A 148 14.04 -7.65 -12.38
N ALA A 149 14.17 -6.34 -12.37
CA ALA A 149 15.38 -5.61 -12.03
C ALA A 149 15.15 -4.65 -10.86
N GLY A 150 16.21 -4.30 -10.15
CA GLY A 150 16.17 -3.32 -9.07
C GLY A 150 15.69 -1.95 -9.55
N ARG A 151 15.01 -1.21 -8.67
CA ARG A 151 14.47 0.13 -8.93
C ARG A 151 15.24 1.25 -8.23
N GLY A 152 16.36 0.94 -7.58
CA GLY A 152 17.24 1.92 -6.94
C GLY A 152 18.26 2.58 -7.88
N GLY A 153 17.97 2.68 -9.19
CA GLY A 153 18.80 3.35 -10.19
C GLY A 153 19.71 2.44 -11.01
N ALA A 154 20.37 1.45 -10.41
CA ALA A 154 21.32 0.59 -11.12
C ALA A 154 20.69 -0.47 -12.04
N GLY A 155 19.39 -0.75 -11.89
CA GLY A 155 18.69 -1.74 -12.72
C GLY A 155 19.25 -3.17 -12.60
N PHE A 156 19.87 -3.53 -11.48
CA PHE A 156 20.54 -4.81 -11.31
C PHE A 156 19.53 -5.96 -11.28
N PRO A 157 19.80 -7.10 -11.96
CA PRO A 157 18.89 -8.23 -12.02
C PRO A 157 18.60 -8.80 -10.62
N THR A 158 17.33 -8.82 -10.21
CA THR A 158 16.91 -9.29 -8.87
C THR A 158 17.25 -10.76 -8.65
N TRP A 159 17.00 -11.61 -9.66
CA TRP A 159 17.27 -13.04 -9.58
C TRP A 159 18.74 -13.34 -9.27
N PHE A 160 19.66 -12.55 -9.80
CA PHE A 160 21.10 -12.79 -9.60
C PHE A 160 21.47 -12.57 -8.12
N LYS A 161 20.98 -11.49 -7.50
CA LYS A 161 21.20 -11.24 -6.07
C LYS A 161 20.58 -12.34 -5.21
N TRP A 162 19.36 -12.75 -5.53
CA TRP A 162 18.69 -13.81 -4.77
C TRP A 162 19.43 -15.14 -4.89
N ASN A 163 19.86 -15.52 -6.11
CA ASN A 163 20.63 -16.74 -6.33
C ASN A 163 21.98 -16.71 -5.59
N ALA A 164 22.70 -15.59 -5.66
CA ALA A 164 23.99 -15.44 -4.94
C ALA A 164 23.79 -15.53 -3.42
N ALA A 165 22.76 -14.88 -2.88
CA ALA A 165 22.43 -14.94 -1.45
C ALA A 165 22.05 -16.36 -1.03
N ARG A 166 21.28 -17.09 -1.87
CA ARG A 166 20.92 -18.48 -1.60
C ARG A 166 22.13 -19.39 -1.54
N GLN A 167 23.07 -19.24 -2.47
CA GLN A 167 24.28 -20.05 -2.57
C GLN A 167 25.36 -19.68 -1.54
N SER A 168 25.28 -18.51 -0.94
CA SER A 168 26.25 -18.06 0.07
C SER A 168 26.21 -18.99 1.28
N PRO A 169 27.37 -19.45 1.79
CA PRO A 169 27.44 -20.26 2.99
C PRO A 169 26.99 -19.45 4.21
N GLY A 170 26.44 -20.12 5.21
CA GLY A 170 26.03 -19.53 6.49
C GLY A 170 24.65 -20.03 6.91
N ASP A 171 24.50 -20.19 8.22
CA ASP A 171 23.28 -20.71 8.84
C ASP A 171 22.20 -19.64 9.02
N GLN A 172 22.61 -18.37 9.03
CA GLN A 172 21.72 -17.22 9.20
C GLN A 172 21.76 -16.33 7.95
N LYS A 173 20.59 -16.10 7.37
CA LYS A 173 20.40 -15.14 6.26
C LYS A 173 19.33 -14.13 6.61
N TYR A 174 19.48 -12.94 6.06
CA TYR A 174 18.55 -11.83 6.25
C TYR A 174 18.05 -11.33 4.90
N LEU A 175 16.77 -10.97 4.84
CA LEU A 175 16.25 -10.17 3.74
C LEU A 175 16.03 -8.74 4.22
N ILE A 176 16.65 -7.79 3.54
CA ILE A 176 16.52 -6.37 3.90
C ILE A 176 15.81 -5.63 2.78
N CYS A 177 14.68 -5.01 3.13
CA CYS A 177 14.05 -4.01 2.28
C CYS A 177 14.67 -2.65 2.58
N ASN A 178 15.35 -2.09 1.61
CA ASN A 178 15.79 -0.70 1.68
C ASN A 178 14.60 0.20 1.29
N ALA A 179 13.98 0.80 2.30
CA ALA A 179 12.93 1.81 2.18
C ALA A 179 13.40 3.18 2.72
N ASP A 180 14.71 3.45 2.60
CA ASP A 180 15.31 4.73 2.94
C ASP A 180 15.31 5.64 1.69
N GLU A 181 14.12 6.11 1.33
CA GLU A 181 13.85 6.95 0.17
C GLU A 181 14.33 8.38 0.42
N GLY A 182 15.65 8.63 0.24
CA GLY A 182 16.33 9.86 0.59
C GLY A 182 16.28 10.96 -0.47
N ASP A 183 16.00 10.62 -1.72
CA ASP A 183 16.05 11.57 -2.83
C ASP A 183 14.97 12.66 -2.70
N PRO A 184 15.32 13.95 -2.84
CA PRO A 184 14.35 15.02 -2.79
C PRO A 184 13.24 14.86 -3.84
N GLY A 185 11.98 14.87 -3.37
CA GLY A 185 10.82 14.69 -4.23
C GLY A 185 10.43 13.24 -4.53
N ALA A 186 11.25 12.26 -4.16
CA ALA A 186 10.88 10.85 -4.22
C ALA A 186 9.81 10.51 -3.17
N PHE A 187 8.81 9.72 -3.56
CA PHE A 187 7.69 9.34 -2.69
C PHE A 187 7.09 7.96 -3.04
N MET A 188 7.70 7.21 -3.93
CA MET A 188 7.18 5.91 -4.41
C MET A 188 7.16 4.88 -3.27
N ASP A 189 8.26 4.71 -2.55
CA ASP A 189 8.38 3.75 -1.46
C ASP A 189 7.42 4.11 -0.33
N ARG A 190 7.34 5.39 0.02
CA ARG A 190 6.36 5.90 0.97
C ARG A 190 4.94 5.59 0.54
N ALA A 191 4.59 5.85 -0.72
CA ALA A 191 3.26 5.60 -1.24
C ALA A 191 2.87 4.11 -1.16
N VAL A 192 3.80 3.19 -1.47
CA VAL A 192 3.57 1.74 -1.31
C VAL A 192 3.32 1.39 0.15
N ILE A 193 4.21 1.81 1.06
CA ILE A 193 4.12 1.41 2.47
C ILE A 193 2.88 2.02 3.14
N GLU A 194 2.54 3.27 2.83
CA GLU A 194 1.36 3.93 3.37
C GLU A 194 0.04 3.40 2.79
N SER A 195 0.04 2.86 1.57
CA SER A 195 -1.19 2.51 0.86
C SER A 195 -1.44 1.02 0.72
N ASP A 196 -0.37 0.20 0.72
CA ASP A 196 -0.44 -1.25 0.51
C ASP A 196 0.71 -1.98 1.24
N PRO A 197 0.79 -1.86 2.59
CA PRO A 197 1.89 -2.45 3.36
C PRO A 197 1.93 -3.98 3.28
N HIS A 198 0.80 -4.65 3.10
CA HIS A 198 0.73 -6.09 2.97
C HIS A 198 1.37 -6.61 1.68
N ASN A 199 1.32 -5.84 0.59
CA ASN A 199 1.99 -6.17 -0.67
C ASN A 199 3.53 -6.21 -0.49
N LEU A 200 4.07 -5.28 0.31
CA LEU A 200 5.48 -5.31 0.69
C LEU A 200 5.81 -6.56 1.53
N ILE A 201 4.99 -6.86 2.55
CA ILE A 201 5.18 -8.03 3.41
C ILE A 201 5.18 -9.32 2.58
N GLU A 202 4.18 -9.51 1.72
CA GLU A 202 4.08 -10.68 0.84
C GLU A 202 5.31 -10.82 -0.06
N GLY A 203 5.72 -9.74 -0.72
CA GLY A 203 6.91 -9.75 -1.58
C GLY A 203 8.20 -10.08 -0.83
N MET A 204 8.35 -9.56 0.39
CA MET A 204 9.49 -9.87 1.25
C MET A 204 9.49 -11.33 1.71
N LEU A 205 8.34 -11.91 2.04
CA LEU A 205 8.25 -13.32 2.44
C LEU A 205 8.60 -14.26 1.28
N ILE A 206 8.16 -13.96 0.07
CA ILE A 206 8.55 -14.70 -1.14
C ILE A 206 10.08 -14.62 -1.35
N GLY A 207 10.64 -13.43 -1.19
CA GLY A 207 12.09 -13.23 -1.30
C GLY A 207 12.86 -13.95 -0.20
N ALA A 208 12.39 -13.91 1.05
CA ALA A 208 13.00 -14.61 2.18
C ALA A 208 12.99 -16.13 1.98
N TYR A 209 11.86 -16.69 1.53
CA TYR A 209 11.76 -18.09 1.15
C TYR A 209 12.78 -18.47 0.04
N ALA A 210 12.84 -17.67 -1.01
CA ALA A 210 13.73 -17.93 -2.14
C ALA A 210 15.21 -17.97 -1.74
N ILE A 211 15.67 -17.07 -0.85
CA ILE A 211 17.07 -16.99 -0.43
C ILE A 211 17.40 -17.88 0.79
N GLY A 212 16.38 -18.41 1.48
CA GLY A 212 16.52 -19.17 2.72
C GLY A 212 16.76 -18.28 3.95
N ALA A 213 16.18 -17.06 3.98
CA ALA A 213 16.23 -16.19 5.13
C ALA A 213 15.07 -16.50 6.09
N CYS A 214 15.33 -16.47 7.38
CA CYS A 214 14.33 -16.60 8.44
C CYS A 214 14.06 -15.27 9.17
N GLU A 215 14.71 -14.19 8.77
CA GLU A 215 14.49 -12.85 9.30
C GLU A 215 14.47 -11.82 8.16
N ALA A 216 13.44 -10.99 8.16
CA ALA A 216 13.25 -9.88 7.24
C ALA A 216 13.27 -8.55 7.99
N VAL A 217 13.91 -7.54 7.42
CA VAL A 217 14.03 -6.20 8.02
C VAL A 217 13.60 -5.15 7.01
N VAL A 218 12.67 -4.29 7.38
CA VAL A 218 12.35 -3.10 6.59
C VAL A 218 13.10 -1.91 7.20
N TYR A 219 14.07 -1.39 6.47
CA TYR A 219 14.80 -0.19 6.85
C TYR A 219 14.10 1.02 6.22
N VAL A 220 13.38 1.78 7.04
CA VAL A 220 12.52 2.87 6.60
C VAL A 220 12.95 4.18 7.25
N ARG A 221 12.82 5.29 6.54
CA ARG A 221 13.14 6.63 7.07
C ARG A 221 12.30 6.96 8.31
N ALA A 222 12.95 7.56 9.32
CA ALA A 222 12.26 8.08 10.50
C ALA A 222 11.26 9.22 10.13
N GLU A 223 11.50 9.90 9.02
CA GLU A 223 10.65 10.97 8.49
C GLU A 223 9.33 10.46 7.87
N TYR A 224 9.12 9.14 7.81
CA TYR A 224 7.88 8.53 7.34
C TYR A 224 7.07 7.89 8.48
N PRO A 225 6.60 8.66 9.47
CA PRO A 225 5.95 8.11 10.67
C PRO A 225 4.67 7.33 10.33
N LEU A 226 3.87 7.79 9.37
CA LEU A 226 2.65 7.09 8.95
C LEU A 226 2.98 5.72 8.33
N ALA A 227 4.02 5.65 7.49
CA ALA A 227 4.48 4.39 6.90
C ALA A 227 4.89 3.38 7.99
N ILE A 228 5.62 3.85 9.02
CA ILE A 228 6.03 3.01 10.16
C ILE A 228 4.80 2.50 10.93
N VAL A 229 3.83 3.36 11.22
CA VAL A 229 2.60 3.00 11.93
C VAL A 229 1.80 1.94 11.15
N ARG A 230 1.55 2.17 9.87
CA ARG A 230 0.79 1.25 9.01
C ARG A 230 1.50 -0.08 8.81
N LEU A 231 2.81 -0.04 8.55
CA LEU A 231 3.58 -1.27 8.41
C LEU A 231 3.62 -2.07 9.71
N THR A 232 3.75 -1.41 10.87
CA THR A 232 3.69 -2.08 12.19
C THR A 232 2.35 -2.79 12.39
N LYS A 233 1.25 -2.12 12.02
CA LYS A 233 -0.09 -2.71 12.08
C LYS A 233 -0.22 -3.90 11.14
N ALA A 234 0.26 -3.77 9.91
CA ALA A 234 0.19 -4.82 8.90
C ALA A 234 1.02 -6.06 9.28
N ILE A 235 2.22 -5.87 9.85
CA ILE A 235 3.04 -6.98 10.39
C ILE A 235 2.26 -7.76 11.44
N ARG A 236 1.66 -7.08 12.42
CA ARG A 236 0.85 -7.73 13.45
C ARG A 236 -0.35 -8.50 12.83
N GLN A 237 -1.07 -7.89 11.89
CA GLN A 237 -2.19 -8.54 11.21
C GLN A 237 -1.73 -9.78 10.43
N ALA A 238 -0.58 -9.73 9.78
CA ALA A 238 0.00 -10.86 9.07
C ALA A 238 0.39 -12.01 10.03
N GLU A 239 0.93 -11.67 11.22
CA GLU A 239 1.21 -12.65 12.27
C GLU A 239 -0.07 -13.30 12.80
N GLU A 240 -1.09 -12.51 13.13
CA GLU A 240 -2.40 -12.97 13.62
C GLU A 240 -3.11 -13.91 12.62
N ARG A 241 -2.89 -13.69 11.31
CA ARG A 241 -3.47 -14.51 10.23
C ARG A 241 -2.59 -15.68 9.78
N GLY A 242 -1.41 -15.87 10.38
CA GLY A 242 -0.48 -16.95 10.04
C GLY A 242 0.26 -16.77 8.71
N TYR A 243 0.28 -15.56 8.17
CA TYR A 243 1.09 -15.20 7.00
C TYR A 243 2.51 -14.75 7.37
N LEU A 244 2.81 -14.61 8.67
CA LEU A 244 4.13 -14.25 9.18
C LEU A 244 4.39 -14.98 10.50
N GLY A 245 5.65 -15.24 10.84
CA GLY A 245 6.05 -15.93 12.05
C GLY A 245 6.44 -17.38 11.81
N GLU A 246 5.90 -18.30 12.59
CA GLU A 246 6.24 -19.74 12.54
C GLU A 246 5.29 -20.51 11.62
N ASN A 247 5.83 -21.46 10.86
CA ASN A 247 5.08 -22.38 10.00
C ASN A 247 4.04 -21.68 9.12
N ILE A 248 4.46 -20.66 8.37
CA ILE A 248 3.61 -19.80 7.53
C ILE A 248 2.76 -20.66 6.59
N ALA A 249 1.45 -20.46 6.63
CA ALA A 249 0.47 -21.21 5.82
C ALA A 249 0.62 -22.75 5.91
N GLY A 250 1.19 -23.29 6.99
CA GLY A 250 1.40 -24.71 7.18
C GLY A 250 2.52 -25.33 6.34
N SER A 251 3.40 -24.52 5.73
CA SER A 251 4.43 -24.93 4.78
C SER A 251 5.74 -25.44 5.40
N GLY A 252 5.92 -25.26 6.70
CA GLY A 252 7.20 -25.46 7.41
C GLY A 252 8.17 -24.26 7.26
N PHE A 253 7.90 -23.30 6.41
CA PHE A 253 8.67 -22.07 6.34
C PHE A 253 8.32 -21.14 7.49
N SER A 254 9.34 -20.53 8.11
CA SER A 254 9.18 -19.56 9.19
C SER A 254 10.01 -18.33 8.90
N CYS A 255 9.44 -17.15 9.14
CA CYS A 255 10.15 -15.90 8.94
C CYS A 255 9.62 -14.84 9.92
N LYS A 256 10.53 -14.17 10.61
CA LYS A 256 10.21 -13.00 11.46
C LYS A 256 10.43 -11.73 10.67
N MET A 257 9.65 -10.70 10.96
CA MET A 257 9.81 -9.38 10.31
C MET A 257 9.86 -8.28 11.35
N ARG A 258 10.75 -7.33 11.14
CA ARG A 258 10.84 -6.12 11.98
C ARG A 258 11.15 -4.88 11.18
N ILE A 259 10.82 -3.75 11.77
CA ILE A 259 11.11 -2.44 11.21
C ILE A 259 12.36 -1.87 11.89
N LYS A 260 13.23 -1.26 11.11
CA LYS A 260 14.33 -0.44 11.58
C LYS A 260 14.15 0.98 11.06
N ALA A 261 13.85 1.92 11.96
CA ALA A 261 13.82 3.33 11.60
C ALA A 261 15.23 3.83 11.34
N GLY A 262 15.43 4.46 10.19
CA GLY A 262 16.68 5.07 9.78
C GLY A 262 16.96 6.36 10.52
N ALA A 263 18.25 6.73 10.64
CA ALA A 263 18.67 7.96 11.30
C ALA A 263 18.84 9.15 10.32
N GLY A 264 18.30 9.02 9.10
CA GLY A 264 18.50 9.97 8.02
C GLY A 264 19.81 9.67 7.28
N ALA A 265 19.70 9.06 6.13
CA ALA A 265 20.77 8.89 5.16
C ALA A 265 20.36 9.54 3.84
N PHE A 266 21.35 9.92 3.10
CA PHE A 266 21.17 10.53 1.79
C PHE A 266 21.39 9.50 0.69
#